data_aaa19eb73432fdf0e594b27e5ca515f3
#
_entry.id   aaa19eb73432fdf0e594b27e5ca515f3
#
_cell.length_a   1.000
_cell.length_b   1.000
_cell.length_c   1.000
_cell.angle_alpha   90.00
_cell.angle_beta   90.00
_cell.angle_gamma   90.00
#
_symmetry.space_group_name_H-M   'P 1'
#
loop_
_entity.id
_entity.type
_entity.pdbx_description
1 polymer ?
#
loop_
_entity_poly.entity_id
_entity_poly.type
_entity_poly.pdbx_seq_one_letter_code
_entity_poly.pdbx_strand_id
1 'polypeptide(L)'
;MINVTATAEEYLSELIRKKDFKCDIRIFVSDPGTPRAETCLAFCKADESEPTDHKIKYKNFILFIEEKSLAFLDDAEVNYDKDNFGGQLTIKAPSSRIPNIGENSKLEDKVNYILYDEINPQLASHGGNVHLDSITKDNYVVLQFGGGCQGCGMVDVTLKEGIEKTLLEKLPELKGVKDITDHTDNENAYYKQSYSSFSG
;
A
#
# COMPACT_ATOMS: atom_id res chain seq x y z
N MET A 1 5.10 15.07 6.26
CA MET A 1 6.53 14.75 6.01
C MET A 1 7.02 13.90 7.17
N ILE A 2 7.71 12.80 6.92
CA ILE A 2 8.22 11.90 7.97
C ILE A 2 9.12 12.65 8.96
N ASN A 3 8.93 12.39 10.25
CA ASN A 3 9.71 12.94 11.34
C ASN A 3 10.55 11.83 12.00
N VAL A 4 11.87 12.03 12.09
CA VAL A 4 12.76 11.17 12.89
C VAL A 4 13.21 11.98 14.08
N THR A 5 12.87 11.53 15.30
CA THR A 5 13.26 12.24 16.53
C THR A 5 14.77 12.25 16.73
N ALA A 6 15.29 13.21 17.47
CA ALA A 6 16.73 13.30 17.74
C ALA A 6 17.28 12.02 18.42
N THR A 7 16.49 11.39 19.30
CA THR A 7 16.85 10.12 19.95
C THR A 7 16.91 8.97 18.96
N ALA A 8 15.96 8.92 17.99
CA ALA A 8 15.99 7.93 16.93
C ALA A 8 17.15 8.15 15.94
N GLU A 9 17.46 9.42 15.59
CA GLU A 9 18.60 9.75 14.73
C GLU A 9 19.92 9.28 15.35
N GLU A 10 20.11 9.53 16.66
CA GLU A 10 21.31 9.10 17.38
C GLU A 10 21.40 7.57 17.42
N TYR A 11 20.31 6.89 17.77
CA TYR A 11 20.27 5.43 17.83
C TYR A 11 20.53 4.78 16.46
N LEU A 12 19.88 5.25 15.39
CA LEU A 12 20.10 4.77 14.02
C LEU A 12 21.55 4.99 13.57
N SER A 13 22.15 6.15 13.92
CA SER A 13 23.56 6.43 13.66
C SER A 13 24.50 5.46 14.37
N GLU A 14 24.17 5.05 15.60
CA GLU A 14 24.93 4.04 16.35
C GLU A 14 24.80 2.66 15.72
N LEU A 15 23.59 2.28 15.27
CA LEU A 15 23.36 1.00 14.61
C LEU A 15 24.15 0.90 13.29
N ILE A 16 24.16 1.97 12.48
CA ILE A 16 24.95 2.04 11.24
C ILE A 16 26.43 1.87 11.53
N ARG A 17 26.96 2.55 12.55
CA ARG A 17 28.39 2.45 12.94
C ARG A 17 28.82 1.04 13.37
N LYS A 18 27.89 0.23 13.86
CA LYS A 18 28.16 -1.17 14.27
C LYS A 18 28.17 -2.15 13.09
N LYS A 19 27.82 -1.70 11.88
CA LYS A 19 27.86 -2.55 10.69
C LYS A 19 29.26 -2.59 10.10
N ASP A 20 29.63 -3.77 9.60
CA ASP A 20 30.93 -4.01 8.94
C ASP A 20 30.97 -3.48 7.49
N PHE A 21 29.87 -2.88 7.03
CA PHE A 21 29.74 -2.30 5.69
C PHE A 21 29.09 -0.93 5.75
N LYS A 22 29.39 -0.10 4.75
CA LYS A 22 28.79 1.23 4.61
C LYS A 22 27.35 1.08 4.17
N CYS A 23 26.42 1.63 4.95
CA CYS A 23 25.01 1.64 4.64
C CYS A 23 24.36 2.92 5.16
N ASP A 24 23.17 3.16 4.67
CA ASP A 24 22.21 4.16 5.09
C ASP A 24 20.93 3.46 5.58
N ILE A 25 19.84 4.18 5.75
CA ILE A 25 18.54 3.63 6.17
C ILE A 25 17.53 3.83 5.03
N ARG A 26 16.73 2.80 4.77
CA ARG A 26 15.57 2.89 3.87
C ARG A 26 14.30 2.60 4.67
N ILE A 27 13.27 3.44 4.49
CA ILE A 27 11.93 3.26 5.03
C ILE A 27 10.95 2.99 3.90
N PHE A 28 10.07 2.03 4.13
CA PHE A 28 9.02 1.66 3.18
C PHE A 28 7.82 1.08 3.92
N VAL A 29 6.68 1.02 3.25
CA VAL A 29 5.46 0.37 3.72
C VAL A 29 5.25 -0.91 2.92
N SER A 30 5.19 -2.04 3.61
CA SER A 30 4.73 -3.30 3.03
C SER A 30 3.21 -3.30 2.99
N ASP A 31 2.62 -3.81 1.91
CA ASP A 31 1.16 -3.84 1.69
C ASP A 31 0.46 -2.49 1.99
N PRO A 32 0.95 -1.36 1.43
CA PRO A 32 0.45 -0.03 1.76
C PRO A 32 -1.04 0.10 1.43
N GLY A 33 -1.78 0.85 2.27
CA GLY A 33 -3.22 1.06 2.11
C GLY A 33 -4.09 -0.14 2.48
N THR A 34 -3.52 -1.22 3.01
CA THR A 34 -4.27 -2.40 3.46
C THR A 34 -4.31 -2.51 4.98
N PRO A 35 -5.24 -3.31 5.56
CA PRO A 35 -5.21 -3.61 6.99
C PRO A 35 -3.93 -4.29 7.48
N ARG A 36 -3.15 -4.90 6.55
CA ARG A 36 -1.88 -5.57 6.82
C ARG A 36 -0.66 -4.68 6.58
N ALA A 37 -0.88 -3.39 6.31
CA ALA A 37 0.21 -2.47 6.08
C ALA A 37 1.18 -2.40 7.27
N GLU A 38 2.44 -2.62 7.00
CA GLU A 38 3.53 -2.54 7.97
C GLU A 38 4.60 -1.57 7.49
N THR A 39 4.98 -0.64 8.37
CA THR A 39 6.08 0.28 8.09
C THR A 39 7.39 -0.33 8.52
N CYS A 40 8.32 -0.47 7.59
CA CYS A 40 9.59 -1.15 7.76
C CYS A 40 10.77 -0.19 7.64
N LEU A 41 11.79 -0.39 8.49
CA LEU A 41 13.11 0.20 8.35
C LEU A 41 14.12 -0.88 8.01
N ALA A 42 14.95 -0.63 7.01
CA ALA A 42 16.01 -1.53 6.60
C ALA A 42 17.33 -0.78 6.43
N PHE A 43 18.45 -1.48 6.62
CA PHE A 43 19.74 -0.98 6.17
C PHE A 43 19.79 -1.03 4.65
N CYS A 44 20.27 0.03 4.02
CA CYS A 44 20.33 0.20 2.58
C CYS A 44 21.76 0.50 2.16
N LYS A 45 22.36 -0.36 1.33
CA LYS A 45 23.64 -0.06 0.71
C LYS A 45 23.44 0.90 -0.45
N ALA A 46 24.54 1.53 -0.90
CA ALA A 46 24.47 2.52 -1.95
C ALA A 46 23.94 2.00 -3.29
N ASP A 47 24.10 0.70 -3.55
CA ASP A 47 23.61 -0.02 -4.73
C ASP A 47 22.19 -0.60 -4.59
N GLU A 48 21.62 -0.52 -3.39
CA GLU A 48 20.27 -1.01 -3.07
C GLU A 48 19.20 0.10 -3.09
N SER A 49 19.62 1.39 -3.19
CA SER A 49 18.68 2.51 -3.32
C SER A 49 18.20 2.67 -4.75
N GLU A 50 16.90 2.90 -4.93
CA GLU A 50 16.32 3.17 -6.23
C GLU A 50 16.50 4.64 -6.64
N PRO A 51 16.64 4.95 -7.94
CA PRO A 51 16.74 6.34 -8.42
C PRO A 51 15.53 7.20 -8.03
N THR A 52 14.37 6.57 -7.89
CA THR A 52 13.09 7.18 -7.54
C THR A 52 12.89 7.38 -6.04
N ASP A 53 13.76 6.80 -5.20
CA ASP A 53 13.67 6.96 -3.75
C ASP A 53 13.83 8.43 -3.35
N HIS A 54 12.93 8.93 -2.53
CA HIS A 54 13.06 10.26 -1.94
C HIS A 54 14.12 10.25 -0.83
N LYS A 55 14.98 11.29 -0.78
CA LYS A 55 16.16 11.32 0.10
C LYS A 55 16.04 12.43 1.12
N ILE A 56 16.13 12.08 2.40
CA ILE A 56 16.24 13.04 3.51
C ILE A 56 17.62 12.87 4.13
N LYS A 57 18.39 13.97 4.18
CA LYS A 57 19.75 13.96 4.73
C LYS A 57 19.72 14.30 6.22
N TYR A 58 20.16 13.35 7.04
CA TYR A 58 20.47 13.53 8.46
C TYR A 58 21.97 13.76 8.67
N LYS A 59 22.39 14.02 9.92
CA LYS A 59 23.79 14.34 10.23
C LYS A 59 24.75 13.22 9.85
N ASN A 60 24.38 11.95 10.08
CA ASN A 60 25.27 10.81 9.96
C ASN A 60 24.81 9.76 8.94
N PHE A 61 23.62 9.91 8.35
CA PHE A 61 23.08 8.99 7.35
C PHE A 61 22.06 9.68 6.43
N ILE A 62 21.70 9.00 5.36
CA ILE A 62 20.61 9.37 4.48
C ILE A 62 19.44 8.43 4.76
N LEU A 63 18.23 8.99 4.92
CA LEU A 63 17.00 8.23 4.92
C LEU A 63 16.45 8.20 3.50
N PHE A 64 16.40 7.02 2.91
CA PHE A 64 15.73 6.76 1.64
C PHE A 64 14.28 6.40 1.92
N ILE A 65 13.34 7.03 1.24
CA ILE A 65 11.91 6.71 1.31
C ILE A 65 11.51 6.17 -0.04
N GLU A 66 11.00 4.94 -0.06
CA GLU A 66 10.49 4.33 -1.27
C GLU A 66 9.38 5.19 -1.89
N GLU A 67 9.44 5.48 -3.20
CA GLU A 67 8.52 6.39 -3.88
C GLU A 67 7.04 6.01 -3.68
N LYS A 68 6.69 4.73 -3.83
CA LYS A 68 5.32 4.25 -3.65
C LYS A 68 4.82 4.32 -2.20
N SER A 69 5.72 4.45 -1.23
CA SER A 69 5.40 4.56 0.19
C SER A 69 5.22 6.00 0.67
N LEU A 70 5.58 7.01 -0.14
CA LEU A 70 5.58 8.42 0.27
C LEU A 70 4.22 8.91 0.78
N ALA A 71 3.13 8.61 0.04
CA ALA A 71 1.78 9.05 0.42
C ALA A 71 1.30 8.42 1.76
N PHE A 72 1.86 7.26 2.11
CA PHE A 72 1.53 6.51 3.32
C PHE A 72 2.42 6.87 4.52
N LEU A 73 3.47 7.66 4.31
CA LEU A 73 4.45 8.05 5.33
C LEU A 73 4.47 9.55 5.63
N ASP A 74 3.53 10.33 5.07
CA ASP A 74 3.56 11.79 5.18
C ASP A 74 3.51 12.31 6.63
N ASP A 75 2.85 11.59 7.52
CA ASP A 75 2.72 11.89 8.96
C ASP A 75 3.44 10.86 9.85
N ALA A 76 4.36 10.09 9.28
CA ALA A 76 5.07 9.08 10.04
C ALA A 76 6.08 9.69 11.01
N GLU A 77 6.20 9.07 12.18
CA GLU A 77 7.19 9.40 13.21
C GLU A 77 8.02 8.17 13.55
N VAL A 78 9.34 8.32 13.50
CA VAL A 78 10.31 7.34 14.00
C VAL A 78 10.85 7.87 15.32
N ASN A 79 10.61 7.14 16.42
CA ASN A 79 11.07 7.49 17.75
C ASN A 79 11.87 6.36 18.39
N TYR A 80 12.79 6.72 19.27
CA TYR A 80 13.53 5.76 20.10
C TYR A 80 13.39 6.13 21.57
N ASP A 81 12.73 5.25 22.32
CA ASP A 81 12.57 5.35 23.76
C ASP A 81 13.60 4.47 24.46
N LYS A 82 14.55 5.10 25.14
CA LYS A 82 15.59 4.40 25.89
C LYS A 82 15.04 3.98 27.25
N ASP A 83 15.22 2.72 27.61
CA ASP A 83 14.86 2.17 28.91
C ASP A 83 16.05 1.49 29.60
N ASN A 84 15.81 0.88 30.77
CA ASN A 84 16.84 0.18 31.53
C ASN A 84 17.32 -1.15 30.89
N PHE A 85 16.62 -1.63 29.85
CA PHE A 85 16.89 -2.87 29.16
C PHE A 85 17.43 -2.66 27.74
N GLY A 86 17.68 -1.41 27.33
CA GLY A 86 18.26 -1.08 26.02
C GLY A 86 17.45 -0.05 25.26
N GLY A 87 16.14 -0.16 25.25
CA GLY A 87 15.20 0.74 24.59
C GLY A 87 14.50 0.16 23.38
N GLN A 88 13.48 0.87 22.88
CA GLN A 88 12.62 0.44 21.79
C GLN A 88 12.55 1.50 20.70
N LEU A 89 12.85 1.08 19.45
CA LEU A 89 12.56 1.87 18.25
C LEU A 89 11.08 1.68 17.87
N THR A 90 10.35 2.77 17.79
CA THR A 90 8.93 2.77 17.46
C THR A 90 8.70 3.56 16.19
N ILE A 91 7.89 3.03 15.27
CA ILE A 91 7.47 3.70 14.06
C ILE A 91 5.96 3.88 14.14
N LYS A 92 5.50 5.12 14.16
CA LYS A 92 4.09 5.48 14.06
C LYS A 92 3.87 6.02 12.65
N ALA A 93 3.05 5.36 11.86
CA ALA A 93 2.67 5.79 10.52
C ALA A 93 1.15 5.65 10.38
N PRO A 94 0.36 6.62 10.90
CA PRO A 94 -1.10 6.55 10.90
C PRO A 94 -1.68 6.36 9.51
N SER A 95 -1.09 7.02 8.51
CA SER A 95 -1.50 6.94 7.11
C SER A 95 -1.00 5.70 6.37
N SER A 96 -0.27 4.77 7.02
CA SER A 96 0.24 3.56 6.35
C SER A 96 -0.87 2.68 5.78
N ARG A 97 -2.03 2.68 6.41
CA ARG A 97 -3.24 1.97 5.96
C ARG A 97 -4.12 2.83 5.07
N ILE A 98 -4.14 4.15 5.31
CA ILE A 98 -4.95 5.12 4.58
C ILE A 98 -4.03 6.31 4.27
N PRO A 99 -3.64 6.56 3.00
CA PRO A 99 -2.72 7.62 2.66
C PRO A 99 -3.32 9.00 2.94
N ASN A 100 -2.48 9.97 3.30
CA ASN A 100 -2.91 11.37 3.41
C ASN A 100 -3.10 11.96 2.00
N ILE A 101 -4.36 12.01 1.54
CA ILE A 101 -4.72 12.44 0.19
C ILE A 101 -5.12 13.91 0.19
N GLY A 102 -4.43 14.70 -0.62
CA GLY A 102 -4.73 16.10 -0.89
C GLY A 102 -5.07 16.35 -2.37
N GLU A 103 -5.44 17.60 -2.69
CA GLU A 103 -5.78 17.99 -4.07
C GLU A 103 -4.66 17.69 -5.08
N ASN A 104 -3.40 17.86 -4.67
CA ASN A 104 -2.21 17.64 -5.50
C ASN A 104 -1.66 16.21 -5.47
N SER A 105 -2.32 15.27 -4.80
CA SER A 105 -1.90 13.87 -4.78
C SER A 105 -1.99 13.24 -6.17
N LYS A 106 -1.10 12.30 -6.47
CA LYS A 106 -1.14 11.54 -7.73
C LYS A 106 -2.48 10.83 -7.88
N LEU A 107 -2.91 10.62 -9.11
CA LEU A 107 -4.19 9.97 -9.40
C LEU A 107 -4.22 8.54 -8.86
N GLU A 108 -3.09 7.81 -8.94
CA GLU A 108 -2.92 6.48 -8.36
C GLU A 108 -3.17 6.47 -6.84
N ASP A 109 -2.65 7.46 -6.12
CA ASP A 109 -2.82 7.57 -4.66
C ASP A 109 -4.29 7.82 -4.31
N LYS A 110 -4.96 8.71 -5.07
CA LYS A 110 -6.39 9.00 -4.90
C LYS A 110 -7.27 7.78 -5.17
N VAL A 111 -6.98 7.02 -6.22
CA VAL A 111 -7.67 5.77 -6.53
C VAL A 111 -7.46 4.75 -5.41
N ASN A 112 -6.22 4.53 -4.99
CA ASN A 112 -5.89 3.61 -3.91
C ASN A 112 -6.63 3.98 -2.61
N TYR A 113 -6.67 5.28 -2.26
CA TYR A 113 -7.42 5.75 -1.11
C TYR A 113 -8.88 5.30 -1.15
N ILE A 114 -9.58 5.53 -2.27
CA ILE A 114 -10.98 5.15 -2.42
C ILE A 114 -11.16 3.63 -2.36
N LEU A 115 -10.25 2.88 -2.99
CA LEU A 115 -10.29 1.42 -2.95
C LEU A 115 -10.17 0.89 -1.52
N TYR A 116 -9.28 1.45 -0.70
CA TYR A 116 -8.98 0.94 0.64
C TYR A 116 -9.92 1.49 1.72
N ASP A 117 -10.35 2.75 1.60
CA ASP A 117 -11.22 3.38 2.59
C ASP A 117 -12.69 3.00 2.41
N GLU A 118 -13.16 2.85 1.18
CA GLU A 118 -14.58 2.68 0.90
C GLU A 118 -14.93 1.32 0.27
N ILE A 119 -14.14 0.85 -0.70
CA ILE A 119 -14.50 -0.31 -1.52
C ILE A 119 -14.08 -1.61 -0.84
N ASN A 120 -12.81 -1.73 -0.44
CA ASN A 120 -12.31 -2.96 0.17
C ASN A 120 -12.99 -3.35 1.49
N PRO A 121 -13.39 -2.42 2.38
CA PRO A 121 -14.17 -2.78 3.56
C PRO A 121 -15.51 -3.47 3.23
N GLN A 122 -16.14 -3.08 2.12
CA GLN A 122 -17.37 -3.72 1.66
C GLN A 122 -17.09 -5.12 1.06
N LEU A 123 -16.01 -5.25 0.28
CA LEU A 123 -15.60 -6.54 -0.31
C LEU A 123 -15.15 -7.55 0.74
N ALA A 124 -14.54 -7.08 1.84
CA ALA A 124 -14.05 -7.93 2.92
C ALA A 124 -15.18 -8.76 3.58
N SER A 125 -16.43 -8.27 3.60
CA SER A 125 -17.60 -9.01 4.08
C SER A 125 -17.88 -10.28 3.25
N HIS A 126 -17.40 -10.32 2.01
CA HIS A 126 -17.47 -11.45 1.07
C HIS A 126 -16.14 -12.17 0.94
N GLY A 127 -15.16 -11.89 1.81
CA GLY A 127 -13.81 -12.47 1.75
C GLY A 127 -12.99 -12.04 0.54
N GLY A 128 -13.42 -10.97 -0.16
CA GLY A 128 -12.77 -10.45 -1.36
C GLY A 128 -12.00 -9.17 -1.11
N ASN A 129 -11.21 -8.79 -2.09
CA ASN A 129 -10.51 -7.51 -2.16
C ASN A 129 -10.31 -7.09 -3.62
N VAL A 130 -9.93 -5.83 -3.81
CA VAL A 130 -9.52 -5.28 -5.09
C VAL A 130 -8.32 -4.36 -4.89
N HIS A 131 -7.39 -4.37 -5.84
CA HIS A 131 -6.25 -3.47 -5.85
C HIS A 131 -6.04 -2.85 -7.22
N LEU A 132 -5.41 -1.68 -7.21
CA LEU A 132 -5.01 -0.99 -8.43
C LEU A 132 -3.78 -1.69 -9.02
N ASP A 133 -3.88 -2.11 -10.29
CA ASP A 133 -2.73 -2.57 -11.07
C ASP A 133 -2.03 -1.37 -11.72
N SER A 134 -2.77 -0.58 -12.46
CA SER A 134 -2.22 0.58 -13.17
C SER A 134 -3.31 1.57 -13.57
N ILE A 135 -2.88 2.77 -13.99
CA ILE A 135 -3.76 3.73 -14.69
C ILE A 135 -3.22 3.95 -16.10
N THR A 136 -4.08 3.75 -17.08
CA THR A 136 -3.68 3.93 -18.48
C THR A 136 -3.48 5.41 -18.83
N LYS A 137 -2.75 5.71 -19.91
CA LYS A 137 -2.55 7.09 -20.40
C LYS A 137 -3.86 7.81 -20.73
N ASP A 138 -4.94 7.08 -21.00
CA ASP A 138 -6.27 7.59 -21.25
C ASP A 138 -7.15 7.69 -20.01
N ASN A 139 -6.56 7.57 -18.81
CA ASN A 139 -7.23 7.64 -17.50
C ASN A 139 -8.26 6.53 -17.27
N TYR A 140 -8.03 5.31 -17.78
CA TYR A 140 -8.75 4.12 -17.33
C TYR A 140 -8.00 3.48 -16.16
N VAL A 141 -8.73 3.19 -15.09
CA VAL A 141 -8.23 2.44 -13.94
C VAL A 141 -8.22 0.95 -14.28
N VAL A 142 -7.09 0.30 -14.10
CA VAL A 142 -6.94 -1.15 -14.27
C VAL A 142 -6.92 -1.79 -12.89
N LEU A 143 -7.89 -2.65 -12.61
CA LEU A 143 -8.07 -3.31 -11.33
C LEU A 143 -7.83 -4.80 -11.43
N GLN A 144 -7.37 -5.38 -10.33
CA GLN A 144 -7.29 -6.82 -10.14
C GLN A 144 -8.02 -7.20 -8.86
N PHE A 145 -8.96 -8.16 -8.97
CA PHE A 145 -9.71 -8.70 -7.84
C PHE A 145 -9.01 -9.91 -7.24
N GLY A 146 -9.16 -10.10 -5.94
CA GLY A 146 -8.58 -11.22 -5.20
C GLY A 146 -9.55 -11.82 -4.17
N GLY A 147 -9.15 -12.94 -3.58
CA GLY A 147 -9.94 -13.62 -2.56
C GLY A 147 -11.29 -14.12 -3.09
N GLY A 148 -12.35 -13.92 -2.31
CA GLY A 148 -13.71 -14.34 -2.66
C GLY A 148 -14.31 -13.69 -3.92
N CYS A 149 -13.71 -12.61 -4.41
CA CYS A 149 -14.12 -11.95 -5.65
C CYS A 149 -13.55 -12.62 -6.90
N GLN A 150 -12.48 -13.40 -6.78
CA GLN A 150 -11.89 -14.14 -7.87
C GLN A 150 -12.76 -15.36 -8.18
N GLY A 151 -13.17 -15.55 -9.44
CA GLY A 151 -14.01 -16.68 -9.86
C GLY A 151 -15.49 -16.61 -9.45
N CYS A 152 -15.95 -15.53 -8.83
CA CYS A 152 -17.36 -15.34 -8.48
C CYS A 152 -18.11 -14.73 -9.69
N GLY A 153 -18.92 -15.52 -10.41
CA GLY A 153 -19.64 -15.08 -11.60
C GLY A 153 -20.67 -13.95 -11.38
N MET A 154 -21.00 -13.61 -10.13
CA MET A 154 -21.85 -12.44 -9.79
C MET A 154 -21.05 -11.15 -9.63
N VAL A 155 -19.73 -11.23 -9.52
CA VAL A 155 -18.83 -10.07 -9.36
C VAL A 155 -18.72 -9.26 -10.66
N ASP A 156 -19.00 -9.90 -11.79
CA ASP A 156 -18.62 -9.39 -13.09
C ASP A 156 -19.39 -8.16 -13.58
N VAL A 157 -20.60 -7.91 -13.13
CA VAL A 157 -21.40 -6.78 -13.60
C VAL A 157 -21.71 -5.79 -12.48
N THR A 158 -22.39 -6.22 -11.43
CA THR A 158 -22.93 -5.31 -10.40
C THR A 158 -21.83 -4.69 -9.53
N LEU A 159 -20.81 -5.47 -9.18
CA LEU A 159 -19.71 -4.99 -8.33
C LEU A 159 -18.80 -4.06 -9.12
N LYS A 160 -18.44 -4.44 -10.35
CA LYS A 160 -17.64 -3.61 -11.25
C LYS A 160 -18.32 -2.28 -11.55
N GLU A 161 -19.61 -2.31 -11.87
CA GLU A 161 -20.42 -1.09 -12.09
C GLU A 161 -20.47 -0.22 -10.82
N GLY A 162 -20.61 -0.83 -9.63
CA GLY A 162 -20.59 -0.11 -8.36
C GLY A 162 -19.25 0.55 -8.07
N ILE A 163 -18.14 -0.15 -8.30
CA ILE A 163 -16.78 0.37 -8.12
C ILE A 163 -16.52 1.49 -9.15
N GLU A 164 -16.84 1.24 -10.42
CA GLU A 164 -16.67 2.21 -11.49
C GLU A 164 -17.43 3.50 -11.18
N LYS A 165 -18.70 3.39 -10.80
CA LYS A 165 -19.54 4.52 -10.41
C LYS A 165 -18.91 5.32 -9.26
N THR A 166 -18.49 4.64 -8.20
CA THR A 166 -17.86 5.29 -7.03
C THR A 166 -16.58 6.03 -7.41
N LEU A 167 -15.73 5.41 -8.23
CA LEU A 167 -14.47 6.02 -8.68
C LEU A 167 -14.74 7.24 -9.60
N LEU A 168 -15.67 7.14 -10.56
CA LEU A 168 -15.99 8.23 -11.48
C LEU A 168 -16.70 9.41 -10.78
N GLU A 169 -17.53 9.15 -9.77
CA GLU A 169 -18.18 10.20 -8.98
C GLU A 169 -17.16 11.02 -8.16
N LYS A 170 -16.12 10.36 -7.63
CA LYS A 170 -15.11 11.01 -6.78
C LYS A 170 -13.92 11.57 -7.55
N LEU A 171 -13.59 10.97 -8.68
CA LEU A 171 -12.46 11.33 -9.53
C LEU A 171 -12.94 11.54 -10.97
N PRO A 172 -13.51 12.69 -11.29
CA PRO A 172 -14.09 13.00 -12.62
C PRO A 172 -13.06 12.96 -13.76
N GLU A 173 -11.76 13.01 -13.44
CA GLU A 173 -10.68 12.83 -14.41
C GLU A 173 -10.56 11.41 -14.98
N LEU A 174 -11.15 10.41 -14.31
CA LEU A 174 -11.17 9.02 -14.78
C LEU A 174 -12.22 8.84 -15.89
N LYS A 175 -11.98 7.88 -16.79
CA LYS A 175 -12.87 7.54 -17.91
C LYS A 175 -13.59 6.21 -17.76
N GLY A 176 -13.14 5.37 -16.84
CA GLY A 176 -13.74 4.06 -16.59
C GLY A 176 -12.79 3.09 -15.93
N VAL A 177 -13.28 1.88 -15.70
CA VAL A 177 -12.57 0.79 -15.02
C VAL A 177 -12.40 -0.41 -15.96
N LYS A 178 -11.21 -1.01 -15.96
CA LYS A 178 -10.88 -2.26 -16.62
C LYS A 178 -10.51 -3.29 -15.58
N ASP A 179 -10.94 -4.52 -15.79
CA ASP A 179 -10.61 -5.67 -14.95
C ASP A 179 -9.67 -6.59 -15.71
N ILE A 180 -8.56 -6.96 -15.05
CA ILE A 180 -7.56 -7.90 -15.59
C ILE A 180 -7.49 -9.19 -14.78
N THR A 181 -8.45 -9.43 -13.89
CA THR A 181 -8.48 -10.62 -13.04
C THR A 181 -8.69 -11.88 -13.86
N ASP A 182 -7.95 -12.92 -13.57
CA ASP A 182 -8.24 -14.26 -14.09
C ASP A 182 -9.36 -14.87 -13.25
N HIS A 183 -10.59 -14.79 -13.75
CA HIS A 183 -11.78 -15.34 -13.12
C HIS A 183 -11.98 -16.85 -13.34
N THR A 184 -11.04 -17.53 -14.01
CA THR A 184 -11.09 -19.00 -14.19
C THR A 184 -10.64 -19.76 -12.95
N ASP A 185 -9.90 -19.11 -12.04
CA ASP A 185 -9.48 -19.69 -10.76
C ASP A 185 -10.60 -19.55 -9.71
N ASN A 186 -11.26 -20.67 -9.44
CA ASN A 186 -12.40 -20.75 -8.51
C ASN A 186 -12.02 -21.30 -7.13
N GLU A 187 -10.74 -21.47 -6.81
CA GLU A 187 -10.34 -22.10 -5.53
C GLU A 187 -10.84 -21.31 -4.31
N ASN A 188 -10.85 -19.98 -4.40
CA ASN A 188 -11.24 -19.06 -3.32
C ASN A 188 -12.59 -18.37 -3.53
N ALA A 189 -13.37 -18.74 -4.56
CA ALA A 189 -14.63 -18.09 -4.87
C ALA A 189 -15.64 -18.20 -3.72
N TYR A 190 -16.30 -17.09 -3.38
CA TYR A 190 -17.32 -17.02 -2.34
C TYR A 190 -18.54 -17.90 -2.66
N TYR A 191 -18.95 -17.94 -3.95
CA TYR A 191 -19.97 -18.87 -4.46
C TYR A 191 -19.31 -19.86 -5.43
N LYS A 192 -19.08 -21.08 -4.99
CA LYS A 192 -18.70 -22.18 -5.89
C LYS A 192 -19.96 -22.60 -6.65
N GLN A 193 -19.95 -22.49 -7.97
CA GLN A 193 -20.99 -23.11 -8.80
C GLN A 193 -20.91 -24.62 -8.60
N SER A 194 -21.84 -25.18 -7.84
CA SER A 194 -22.05 -26.63 -7.79
C SER A 194 -22.70 -27.04 -9.12
N TYR A 195 -21.89 -27.53 -10.05
CA TYR A 195 -22.45 -28.30 -11.17
C TYR A 195 -23.05 -29.58 -10.59
N SER A 196 -24.33 -29.57 -10.26
CA SER A 196 -25.10 -30.79 -10.13
C SER A 196 -25.32 -31.31 -11.54
N SER A 197 -24.54 -32.31 -11.91
CA SER A 197 -24.84 -33.16 -13.09
C SER A 197 -26.18 -33.86 -12.83
N PHE A 198 -27.24 -33.35 -13.42
CA PHE A 198 -28.45 -34.13 -13.65
C PHE A 198 -28.14 -35.12 -14.77
N SER A 199 -27.75 -36.33 -14.39
CA SER A 199 -27.85 -37.50 -15.26
C SER A 199 -29.21 -38.15 -14.95
N GLY A 200 -30.15 -37.92 -15.84
CA GLY A 200 -31.39 -38.68 -15.97
C GLY A 200 -31.32 -39.54 -17.21
#